data_d254a374cadc0028399f3d0acf74288f
#
_entry.id   d254a374cadc0028399f3d0acf74288f
#
_cell.length_a   1.000
_cell.length_b   1.000
_cell.length_c   1.000
_cell.angle_alpha   90.00
_cell.angle_beta   90.00
_cell.angle_gamma   90.00
#
_symmetry.space_group_name_H-M   'P 1'
#
loop_
_entity.id
_entity.type
_entity.pdbx_description
1 polymer ?
#
loop_
_entity_poly.entity_id
_entity_poly.type
_entity_poly.pdbx_seq_one_letter_code
_entity_poly.pdbx_strand_id
1 'polypeptide(L)'
;MMSEKELLAKVPDGLFIGGEWRPAEGGRTLEVFDPATGEVLKTIGDASPADGMAALDAASDAFAEWSRTPARQRAELLRRAFELLQERKEEFALLMTLEMGKPLAEARGEVGYGGEFVRWFSEEAARIQG
;
A
#
# COMPACT_ATOMS: atom_id res chain seq x y z
N MET A 1 -18.14 12.43 -5.64
CA MET A 1 -17.35 11.84 -4.54
C MET A 1 -17.65 10.35 -4.52
N MET A 2 -16.63 9.47 -4.47
CA MET A 2 -16.81 8.02 -4.40
C MET A 2 -17.49 7.65 -3.08
N SER A 3 -18.44 6.72 -3.09
CA SER A 3 -19.05 6.20 -1.86
C SER A 3 -18.08 5.23 -1.15
N GLU A 4 -18.28 5.06 0.16
CA GLU A 4 -17.50 4.09 0.97
C GLU A 4 -17.60 2.68 0.38
N LYS A 5 -18.78 2.26 -0.03
CA LYS A 5 -19.01 0.95 -0.65
C LYS A 5 -18.23 0.77 -1.97
N GLU A 6 -18.19 1.82 -2.80
CA GLU A 6 -17.41 1.79 -4.05
C GLU A 6 -15.90 1.75 -3.78
N LEU A 7 -15.44 2.46 -2.73
CA LEU A 7 -14.05 2.42 -2.31
C LEU A 7 -13.67 1.02 -1.82
N LEU A 8 -14.43 0.47 -0.87
CA LEU A 8 -14.15 -0.84 -0.29
C LEU A 8 -14.19 -1.98 -1.33
N ALA A 9 -15.02 -1.84 -2.36
CA ALA A 9 -15.04 -2.80 -3.47
C ALA A 9 -13.75 -2.80 -4.31
N LYS A 10 -12.99 -1.70 -4.32
CA LYS A 10 -11.72 -1.59 -5.04
C LYS A 10 -10.52 -2.10 -4.23
N VAL A 11 -10.66 -2.23 -2.91
CA VAL A 11 -9.57 -2.72 -2.05
C VAL A 11 -9.40 -4.23 -2.28
N PRO A 12 -8.21 -4.69 -2.67
CA PRO A 12 -7.94 -6.12 -2.78
C PRO A 12 -8.08 -6.83 -1.44
N ASP A 13 -8.45 -8.10 -1.46
CA ASP A 13 -8.67 -8.93 -0.26
C ASP A 13 -7.59 -10.01 -0.05
N GLY A 14 -6.69 -10.19 -1.02
CA GLY A 14 -5.58 -11.14 -0.96
C GLY A 14 -4.27 -10.55 -0.47
N LEU A 15 -3.23 -11.36 -0.53
CA LEU A 15 -1.84 -10.99 -0.28
C LEU A 15 -1.15 -10.65 -1.61
N PHE A 16 -0.41 -9.54 -1.66
CA PHE A 16 0.37 -9.18 -2.85
C PHE A 16 1.80 -9.69 -2.70
N ILE A 17 2.10 -10.81 -3.38
CA ILE A 17 3.41 -11.47 -3.28
C ILE A 17 3.91 -11.83 -4.68
N GLY A 18 5.17 -11.47 -4.98
CA GLY A 18 5.78 -11.78 -6.27
C GLY A 18 5.11 -11.09 -7.46
N GLY A 19 4.45 -9.96 -7.25
CA GLY A 19 3.74 -9.20 -8.29
C GLY A 19 2.29 -9.65 -8.53
N GLU A 20 1.77 -10.58 -7.73
CA GLU A 20 0.42 -11.15 -7.90
C GLU A 20 -0.39 -11.10 -6.60
N TRP A 21 -1.71 -10.90 -6.73
CA TRP A 21 -2.65 -11.06 -5.63
C TRP A 21 -3.06 -12.52 -5.49
N ARG A 22 -2.94 -13.07 -4.28
CA ARG A 22 -3.28 -14.46 -3.99
C ARG A 22 -3.94 -14.62 -2.62
N PRO A 23 -4.74 -15.69 -2.40
CA PRO A 23 -5.25 -16.02 -1.07
C PRO A 23 -4.12 -16.31 -0.09
N ALA A 24 -4.36 -16.09 1.22
CA ALA A 24 -3.47 -16.59 2.27
C ALA A 24 -3.43 -18.13 2.27
N GLU A 25 -2.35 -18.70 2.78
CA GLU A 25 -2.20 -20.15 2.94
C GLU A 25 -3.39 -20.74 3.71
N GLY A 26 -3.95 -21.82 3.17
CA GLY A 26 -5.14 -22.47 3.75
C GLY A 26 -6.43 -21.67 3.63
N GLY A 27 -6.44 -20.56 2.87
CA GLY A 27 -7.62 -19.72 2.68
C GLY A 27 -8.05 -18.97 3.95
N ARG A 28 -7.14 -18.77 4.91
CA ARG A 28 -7.42 -18.06 6.14
C ARG A 28 -7.76 -16.60 5.89
N THR A 29 -8.70 -16.07 6.65
CA THR A 29 -9.15 -14.67 6.54
C THR A 29 -9.32 -14.04 7.91
N LEU A 30 -9.26 -12.72 7.95
CA LEU A 30 -9.61 -11.89 9.09
C LEU A 30 -10.56 -10.76 8.67
N GLU A 31 -11.35 -10.28 9.61
CA GLU A 31 -12.27 -9.17 9.40
C GLU A 31 -11.62 -7.86 9.84
N VAL A 32 -11.79 -6.82 9.02
CA VAL A 32 -11.44 -5.44 9.34
C VAL A 32 -12.70 -4.70 9.72
N PHE A 33 -12.70 -4.07 10.89
CA PHE A 33 -13.86 -3.40 11.46
C PHE A 33 -13.75 -1.88 11.38
N ASP A 34 -14.87 -1.21 11.20
CA ASP A 34 -15.00 0.22 11.45
C ASP A 34 -15.06 0.47 12.97
N PRO A 35 -14.10 1.17 13.57
CA PRO A 35 -14.10 1.43 15.00
C PRO A 35 -15.23 2.38 15.46
N ALA A 36 -15.83 3.14 14.54
CA ALA A 36 -16.92 4.06 14.87
C ALA A 36 -18.28 3.35 14.96
N THR A 37 -18.48 2.30 14.17
CA THR A 37 -19.76 1.57 14.10
C THR A 37 -19.69 0.17 14.64
N GLY A 38 -18.50 -0.45 14.66
CA GLY A 38 -18.30 -1.86 14.96
C GLY A 38 -18.70 -2.81 13.84
N GLU A 39 -19.07 -2.29 12.67
CA GLU A 39 -19.41 -3.10 11.51
C GLU A 39 -18.18 -3.59 10.76
N VAL A 40 -18.30 -4.74 10.08
CA VAL A 40 -17.23 -5.28 9.23
C VAL A 40 -17.14 -4.46 7.95
N LEU A 41 -16.00 -3.83 7.73
CA LEU A 41 -15.70 -3.11 6.49
C LEU A 41 -15.34 -4.08 5.37
N LYS A 42 -14.49 -5.05 5.67
CA LYS A 42 -13.99 -6.01 4.69
C LYS A 42 -13.39 -7.24 5.37
N THR A 43 -13.44 -8.37 4.67
CA THR A 43 -12.69 -9.58 5.02
C THR A 43 -11.46 -9.67 4.11
N ILE A 44 -10.27 -9.85 4.69
CA ILE A 44 -9.00 -9.91 3.96
C ILE A 44 -8.23 -11.18 4.30
N GLY A 45 -7.20 -11.52 3.53
CA GLY A 45 -6.34 -12.68 3.80
C GLY A 45 -5.57 -12.52 5.11
N ASP A 46 -5.59 -13.56 5.94
CA ASP A 46 -4.80 -13.68 7.18
C ASP A 46 -3.51 -14.45 6.88
N ALA A 47 -2.42 -13.72 6.67
CA ALA A 47 -1.13 -14.28 6.27
C ALA A 47 -0.55 -15.23 7.34
N SER A 48 -0.08 -16.40 6.89
CA SER A 48 0.69 -17.32 7.71
C SER A 48 2.18 -16.95 7.75
N PRO A 49 2.99 -17.54 8.67
CA PRO A 49 4.44 -17.43 8.59
C PRO A 49 5.03 -17.92 7.25
N ALA A 50 4.41 -18.93 6.61
CA ALA A 50 4.84 -19.41 5.31
C ALA A 50 4.58 -18.38 4.20
N ASP A 51 3.46 -17.66 4.26
CA ASP A 51 3.20 -16.52 3.35
C ASP A 51 4.25 -15.41 3.54
N GLY A 52 4.64 -15.14 4.79
CA GLY A 52 5.71 -14.18 5.09
C GLY A 52 7.06 -14.60 4.50
N MET A 53 7.41 -15.89 4.61
CA MET A 53 8.63 -16.42 4.00
C MET A 53 8.57 -16.34 2.47
N ALA A 54 7.44 -16.68 1.85
CA ALA A 54 7.27 -16.57 0.41
C ALA A 54 7.40 -15.10 -0.09
N ALA A 55 6.93 -14.12 0.70
CA ALA A 55 7.12 -12.71 0.38
C ALA A 55 8.60 -12.29 0.47
N LEU A 56 9.33 -12.78 1.49
CA LEU A 56 10.75 -12.55 1.65
C LEU A 56 11.56 -13.17 0.50
N ASP A 57 11.25 -14.41 0.12
CA ASP A 57 11.91 -15.08 -1.00
C ASP A 57 11.69 -14.33 -2.31
N ALA A 58 10.46 -13.91 -2.59
CA ALA A 58 10.14 -13.11 -3.77
C ALA A 58 10.91 -11.76 -3.81
N ALA A 59 11.04 -11.09 -2.66
CA ALA A 59 11.81 -9.86 -2.55
C ALA A 59 13.31 -10.11 -2.74
N SER A 60 13.85 -11.21 -2.18
CA SER A 60 15.24 -11.61 -2.33
C SER A 60 15.59 -11.91 -3.80
N ASP A 61 14.72 -12.64 -4.50
CA ASP A 61 14.91 -12.95 -5.91
C ASP A 61 14.90 -11.69 -6.79
N ALA A 62 13.97 -10.77 -6.51
CA ALA A 62 13.89 -9.51 -7.22
C ALA A 62 15.09 -8.58 -6.97
N PHE A 63 15.76 -8.72 -5.84
CA PHE A 63 16.87 -7.84 -5.45
C PHE A 63 18.05 -7.88 -6.42
N ALA A 64 18.36 -9.02 -7.00
CA ALA A 64 19.47 -9.18 -7.93
C ALA A 64 19.37 -8.28 -9.17
N GLU A 65 18.16 -8.13 -9.72
CA GLU A 65 17.87 -7.24 -10.84
C GLU A 65 17.68 -5.79 -10.35
N TRP A 66 16.88 -5.60 -9.31
CA TRP A 66 16.56 -4.28 -8.77
C TRP A 66 17.81 -3.51 -8.34
N SER A 67 18.77 -4.16 -7.70
CA SER A 67 20.01 -3.51 -7.27
C SER A 67 20.85 -2.94 -8.41
N ARG A 68 20.68 -3.47 -9.63
CA ARG A 68 21.37 -3.00 -10.85
C ARG A 68 20.54 -1.99 -11.65
N THR A 69 19.27 -1.78 -11.29
CA THR A 69 18.40 -0.82 -11.97
C THR A 69 19.01 0.59 -11.87
N PRO A 70 19.17 1.31 -12.99
CA PRO A 70 19.73 2.66 -12.98
C PRO A 70 18.99 3.58 -12.02
N ALA A 71 19.73 4.42 -11.30
CA ALA A 71 19.19 5.34 -10.28
C ALA A 71 18.04 6.20 -10.81
N ARG A 72 18.16 6.68 -12.06
CA ARG A 72 17.10 7.47 -12.72
C ARG A 72 15.82 6.67 -12.89
N GLN A 73 15.89 5.40 -13.27
CA GLN A 73 14.69 4.57 -13.43
C GLN A 73 14.01 4.32 -12.08
N ARG A 74 14.78 4.09 -11.02
CA ARG A 74 14.24 3.97 -9.66
C ARG A 74 13.57 5.28 -9.20
N ALA A 75 14.20 6.42 -9.51
CA ALA A 75 13.63 7.75 -9.23
C ALA A 75 12.27 7.94 -9.93
N GLU A 76 12.18 7.60 -11.23
CA GLU A 76 10.93 7.74 -12.00
C GLU A 76 9.81 6.82 -11.47
N LEU A 77 10.12 5.61 -11.00
CA LEU A 77 9.13 4.73 -10.38
C LEU A 77 8.58 5.32 -9.08
N LEU A 78 9.44 5.87 -8.22
CA LEU A 78 9.01 6.55 -6.99
C LEU A 78 8.20 7.82 -7.32
N ARG A 79 8.62 8.60 -8.32
CA ARG A 79 7.88 9.77 -8.76
C ARG A 79 6.47 9.40 -9.22
N ARG A 80 6.33 8.34 -10.03
CA ARG A 80 5.02 7.85 -10.46
C ARG A 80 4.17 7.35 -9.28
N ALA A 81 4.78 6.69 -8.30
CA ALA A 81 4.08 6.28 -7.07
C ALA A 81 3.55 7.51 -6.30
N PHE A 82 4.35 8.57 -6.16
CA PHE A 82 3.90 9.82 -5.55
C PHE A 82 2.72 10.45 -6.31
N GLU A 83 2.80 10.53 -7.63
CA GLU A 83 1.71 11.08 -8.46
C GLU A 83 0.40 10.31 -8.24
N LEU A 84 0.46 8.97 -8.24
CA LEU A 84 -0.70 8.12 -7.97
C LEU A 84 -1.27 8.31 -6.56
N LEU A 85 -0.42 8.52 -5.55
CA LEU A 85 -0.86 8.87 -4.20
C LEU A 85 -1.61 10.20 -4.18
N GLN A 86 -1.12 11.22 -4.91
CA GLN A 86 -1.81 12.50 -5.01
C GLN A 86 -3.12 12.41 -5.77
N GLU A 87 -3.16 11.70 -6.90
CA GLU A 87 -4.37 11.45 -7.69
C GLU A 87 -5.46 10.75 -6.85
N ARG A 88 -5.06 9.85 -5.95
CA ARG A 88 -5.95 9.03 -5.13
C ARG A 88 -6.02 9.47 -3.67
N LYS A 89 -5.57 10.68 -3.35
CA LYS A 89 -5.48 11.20 -1.97
C LYS A 89 -6.79 11.05 -1.18
N GLU A 90 -7.92 11.37 -1.78
CA GLU A 90 -9.22 11.26 -1.12
C GLU A 90 -9.64 9.81 -0.85
N GLU A 91 -9.29 8.87 -1.73
CA GLU A 91 -9.53 7.44 -1.53
C GLU A 91 -8.73 6.93 -0.33
N PHE A 92 -7.44 7.24 -0.25
CA PHE A 92 -6.59 6.85 0.87
C PHE A 92 -7.03 7.48 2.19
N ALA A 93 -7.37 8.77 2.19
CA ALA A 93 -7.84 9.46 3.38
C ALA A 93 -9.15 8.87 3.91
N LEU A 94 -10.11 8.58 3.01
CA LEU A 94 -11.37 7.95 3.40
C LEU A 94 -11.14 6.54 3.95
N LEU A 95 -10.29 5.74 3.32
CA LEU A 95 -9.96 4.40 3.81
C LEU A 95 -9.34 4.44 5.21
N MET A 96 -8.38 5.35 5.45
CA MET A 96 -7.82 5.56 6.80
C MET A 96 -8.87 5.93 7.83
N THR A 97 -9.80 6.82 7.48
CA THR A 97 -10.90 7.20 8.38
C THR A 97 -11.76 6.00 8.74
N LEU A 98 -12.12 5.18 7.76
CA LEU A 98 -12.93 3.98 7.98
C LEU A 98 -12.21 2.94 8.85
N GLU A 99 -10.92 2.69 8.62
CA GLU A 99 -10.19 1.63 9.33
C GLU A 99 -9.75 2.02 10.75
N MET A 100 -9.49 3.30 11.03
CA MET A 100 -8.94 3.71 12.32
C MET A 100 -9.75 4.79 13.06
N GLY A 101 -10.82 5.29 12.45
CA GLY A 101 -11.72 6.23 13.11
C GLY A 101 -11.20 7.66 13.24
N LYS A 102 -10.10 8.04 12.60
CA LYS A 102 -9.61 9.42 12.66
C LYS A 102 -10.43 10.36 11.78
N PRO A 103 -10.50 11.67 12.09
CA PRO A 103 -11.15 12.66 11.26
C PRO A 103 -10.57 12.70 9.84
N LEU A 104 -11.42 12.82 8.83
CA LEU A 104 -11.00 12.83 7.42
C LEU A 104 -9.98 13.96 7.13
N ALA A 105 -10.09 15.10 7.81
CA ALA A 105 -9.15 16.20 7.66
C ALA A 105 -7.72 15.81 8.09
N GLU A 106 -7.59 15.05 9.18
CA GLU A 106 -6.31 14.53 9.67
C GLU A 106 -5.77 13.44 8.74
N ALA A 107 -6.63 12.53 8.29
CA ALA A 107 -6.26 11.50 7.31
C ALA A 107 -5.71 12.11 6.01
N ARG A 108 -6.31 13.20 5.51
CA ARG A 108 -5.76 13.95 4.36
C ARG A 108 -4.36 14.52 4.63
N GLY A 109 -4.13 14.99 5.86
CA GLY A 109 -2.82 15.44 6.30
C GLY A 109 -1.78 14.32 6.27
N GLU A 110 -2.13 13.14 6.75
CA GLU A 110 -1.25 11.97 6.75
C GLU A 110 -0.93 11.45 5.37
N VAL A 111 -1.90 11.40 4.46
CA VAL A 111 -1.62 11.02 3.06
C VAL A 111 -0.65 12.02 2.42
N GLY A 112 -0.81 13.33 2.72
CA GLY A 112 0.14 14.35 2.27
C GLY A 112 1.53 14.13 2.86
N TYR A 113 1.63 13.92 4.16
CA TYR A 113 2.88 13.68 4.88
C TYR A 113 3.60 12.43 4.36
N GLY A 114 2.89 11.29 4.27
CA GLY A 114 3.45 10.05 3.75
C GLY A 114 3.89 10.16 2.28
N GLY A 115 3.13 10.89 1.47
CA GLY A 115 3.47 11.15 0.08
C GLY A 115 4.77 11.92 -0.10
N GLU A 116 5.08 12.88 0.80
CA GLU A 116 6.33 13.65 0.73
C GLU A 116 7.58 12.78 0.94
N PHE A 117 7.51 11.69 1.69
CA PHE A 117 8.62 10.73 1.76
C PHE A 117 8.90 10.08 0.41
N VAL A 118 7.86 9.62 -0.28
CA VAL A 118 8.01 9.01 -1.61
C VAL A 118 8.59 10.01 -2.60
N ARG A 119 8.10 11.27 -2.58
CA ARG A 119 8.62 12.36 -3.40
C ARG A 119 10.09 12.64 -3.10
N TRP A 120 10.44 12.84 -1.82
CA TRP A 120 11.80 13.13 -1.39
C TRP A 120 12.78 12.05 -1.88
N PHE A 121 12.46 10.78 -1.65
CA PHE A 121 13.32 9.68 -2.07
C PHE A 121 13.36 9.49 -3.59
N SER A 122 12.33 9.89 -4.33
CA SER A 122 12.41 9.94 -5.78
C SER A 122 13.48 10.93 -6.27
N GLU A 123 13.57 12.09 -5.61
CA GLU A 123 14.58 13.11 -5.92
C GLU A 123 15.98 12.68 -5.46
N GLU A 124 16.10 12.07 -4.29
CA GLU A 124 17.37 11.60 -3.73
C GLU A 124 17.93 10.36 -4.44
N ALA A 125 17.10 9.50 -5.02
CA ALA A 125 17.55 8.29 -5.71
C ALA A 125 18.58 8.59 -6.83
N ALA A 126 18.45 9.74 -7.51
CA ALA A 126 19.36 10.16 -8.57
C ALA A 126 20.62 10.90 -8.03
N ARG A 127 20.69 11.19 -6.74
CA ARG A 127 21.78 11.95 -6.10
C ARG A 127 22.74 11.08 -5.33
N ILE A 128 22.49 9.77 -5.22
CA ILE A 128 23.39 8.84 -4.53
C ILE A 128 24.74 8.85 -5.24
N GLN A 129 25.75 9.30 -4.50
CA GLN A 129 27.15 9.29 -4.92
C GLN A 129 27.85 8.13 -4.25
N GLY A 130 28.47 7.27 -5.02
CA GLY A 130 29.21 6.12 -4.56
C GLY A 130 30.28 5.68 -5.53
#